data_482e4885a04d36e3608f0c8903779741
#
_entry.id   482e4885a04d36e3608f0c8903779741
#
_cell.length_a   1.000
_cell.length_b   1.000
_cell.length_c   1.000
_cell.angle_alpha   90.00
_cell.angle_beta   90.00
_cell.angle_gamma   90.00
#
_symmetry.space_group_name_H-M   'P 1'
#
loop_
_entity.id
_entity.type
_entity.pdbx_description
1 polymer ?
#
loop_
_entity_poly.entity_id
_entity_poly.type
_entity_poly.pdbx_seq_one_letter_code
_entity_poly.pdbx_strand_id
1 'polypeptide(L)'
;MMIFVICIIAAAVGAVAVLCVLSRHNSEEAKYKGAAANIYRDKLLKWSLMNPYQSAENVLSADDSLFVYIKNAYSKGKHQYVFCVGDKVYIGRGRQDNQLILSDPLVSEKHCLIYAENGVACIYDLNSGNGTVIKRGRFDKGFMLNGSSCVLEDNDVIILGQSCLKIKIFKVEADLFDQR
;
A
#
# COMPACT_ATOMS: atom_id res chain seq x y z
N MET A 1 19.47 14.22 44.95
CA MET A 1 19.61 12.81 44.62
C MET A 1 18.30 12.21 44.05
N MET A 2 17.15 12.42 44.66
CA MET A 2 15.84 11.86 44.21
C MET A 2 15.41 12.36 42.81
N ILE A 3 15.56 13.64 42.48
CA ILE A 3 15.21 14.24 41.18
C ILE A 3 16.04 13.61 40.04
N PHE A 4 17.34 13.38 40.28
CA PHE A 4 18.23 12.77 39.28
C PHE A 4 17.85 11.34 38.95
N VAL A 5 17.39 10.55 39.93
CA VAL A 5 16.91 9.19 39.73
C VAL A 5 15.60 9.19 38.93
N ILE A 6 14.69 10.12 39.21
CA ILE A 6 13.43 10.27 38.46
C ILE A 6 13.68 10.62 36.99
N CYS A 7 14.63 11.52 36.70
CA CYS A 7 14.99 11.88 35.32
C CYS A 7 15.60 10.70 34.56
N ILE A 8 16.44 9.86 35.20
CA ILE A 8 17.03 8.67 34.56
C ILE A 8 15.95 7.63 34.26
N ILE A 9 15.01 7.40 35.17
CA ILE A 9 13.91 6.46 34.97
C ILE A 9 13.00 6.95 33.84
N ALA A 10 12.66 8.23 33.77
CA ALA A 10 11.85 8.80 32.72
C ALA A 10 12.52 8.67 31.35
N ALA A 11 13.82 8.91 31.24
CA ALA A 11 14.61 8.75 30.03
C ALA A 11 14.66 7.27 29.58
N ALA A 12 14.84 6.33 30.52
CA ALA A 12 14.83 4.89 30.22
C ALA A 12 13.48 4.40 29.72
N VAL A 13 12.38 4.83 30.33
CA VAL A 13 11.00 4.50 29.89
C VAL A 13 10.74 5.08 28.50
N GLY A 14 11.16 6.31 28.23
CA GLY A 14 11.07 6.94 26.90
C GLY A 14 11.85 6.14 25.84
N ALA A 15 13.07 5.74 26.14
CA ALA A 15 13.88 4.92 25.23
C ALA A 15 13.24 3.55 24.92
N VAL A 16 12.72 2.87 25.94
CA VAL A 16 12.00 1.59 25.75
C VAL A 16 10.76 1.78 24.90
N ALA A 17 9.98 2.85 25.11
CA ALA A 17 8.79 3.15 24.31
C ALA A 17 9.15 3.38 22.83
N VAL A 18 10.22 4.14 22.56
CA VAL A 18 10.72 4.37 21.19
C VAL A 18 11.17 3.06 20.55
N LEU A 19 11.94 2.23 21.26
CA LEU A 19 12.38 0.91 20.76
C LEU A 19 11.20 -0.01 20.45
N CYS A 20 10.15 -0.02 21.28
CA CYS A 20 8.94 -0.79 21.02
C CYS A 20 8.19 -0.31 19.77
N VAL A 21 8.12 1.00 19.54
CA VAL A 21 7.48 1.57 18.34
C VAL A 21 8.27 1.23 17.10
N LEU A 22 9.60 1.37 17.12
CA LEU A 22 10.49 1.01 16.00
C LEU A 22 10.41 -0.49 15.69
N SER A 23 10.43 -1.35 16.70
CA SER A 23 10.31 -2.80 16.54
C SER A 23 8.98 -3.19 15.90
N ARG A 24 7.87 -2.57 16.31
CA ARG A 24 6.55 -2.80 15.69
C ARG A 24 6.51 -2.32 14.25
N HIS A 25 7.09 -1.16 13.97
CA HIS A 25 7.17 -0.61 12.61
C HIS A 25 7.95 -1.55 11.68
N ASN A 26 9.14 -1.97 12.09
CA ASN A 26 9.96 -2.92 11.32
C ASN A 26 9.26 -4.28 11.11
N SER A 27 8.52 -4.76 12.11
CA SER A 27 7.74 -6.00 12.00
C SER A 27 6.57 -5.88 11.01
N GLU A 28 5.86 -4.75 10.96
CA GLU A 28 4.80 -4.51 9.97
C GLU A 28 5.41 -4.42 8.55
N GLU A 29 6.53 -3.70 8.42
CA GLU A 29 7.23 -3.55 7.15
C GLU A 29 7.72 -4.89 6.60
N ALA A 30 8.34 -5.72 7.41
CA ALA A 30 8.79 -7.05 7.03
C ALA A 30 7.62 -7.93 6.54
N LYS A 31 6.44 -7.83 7.16
CA LYS A 31 5.26 -8.61 6.79
C LYS A 31 4.74 -8.23 5.40
N TYR A 32 4.54 -6.94 5.11
CA TYR A 32 3.99 -6.56 3.81
C TYR A 32 5.02 -6.71 2.69
N LYS A 33 6.31 -6.50 2.94
CA LYS A 33 7.38 -6.80 1.98
C LYS A 33 7.48 -8.30 1.70
N GLY A 34 7.38 -9.15 2.72
CA GLY A 34 7.33 -10.61 2.55
C GLY A 34 6.11 -11.07 1.76
N ALA A 35 4.93 -10.48 1.98
CA ALA A 35 3.74 -10.77 1.18
C ALA A 35 3.92 -10.36 -0.28
N ALA A 36 4.48 -9.18 -0.54
CA ALA A 36 4.78 -8.72 -1.90
C ALA A 36 5.79 -9.62 -2.61
N ALA A 37 6.85 -10.04 -1.92
CA ALA A 37 7.84 -10.97 -2.46
C ALA A 37 7.22 -12.31 -2.87
N ASN A 38 6.27 -12.83 -2.10
CA ASN A 38 5.54 -14.04 -2.47
C ASN A 38 4.69 -13.84 -3.73
N ILE A 39 3.95 -12.74 -3.83
CA ILE A 39 3.13 -12.40 -5.01
C ILE A 39 4.03 -12.28 -6.25
N TYR A 40 5.16 -11.59 -6.12
CA TYR A 40 6.12 -11.42 -7.20
C TYR A 40 6.72 -12.74 -7.67
N ARG A 41 7.12 -13.60 -6.72
CA ARG A 41 7.62 -14.94 -7.01
C ARG A 41 6.58 -15.79 -7.73
N ASP A 42 5.32 -15.76 -7.31
CA ASP A 42 4.24 -16.51 -7.96
C ASP A 42 3.99 -16.01 -9.39
N LYS A 43 4.11 -14.71 -9.64
CA LYS A 43 4.08 -14.15 -11.00
C LYS A 43 5.23 -14.67 -11.86
N LEU A 44 6.45 -14.65 -11.34
CA LEU A 44 7.64 -15.18 -12.03
C LEU A 44 7.47 -16.65 -12.37
N LEU A 45 7.01 -17.47 -11.45
CA LEU A 45 6.79 -18.90 -11.67
C LEU A 45 5.73 -19.14 -12.75
N LYS A 46 4.60 -18.46 -12.70
CA LYS A 46 3.56 -18.56 -13.73
C LYS A 46 4.08 -18.18 -15.09
N TRP A 47 4.83 -17.07 -15.16
CA TRP A 47 5.43 -16.63 -16.41
C TRP A 47 6.45 -17.63 -16.95
N SER A 48 7.33 -18.15 -16.12
CA SER A 48 8.34 -19.18 -16.49
C SER A 48 7.69 -20.45 -17.02
N LEU A 49 6.59 -20.89 -16.44
CA LEU A 49 5.82 -22.06 -16.92
C LEU A 49 5.19 -21.82 -18.30
N MET A 50 4.80 -20.59 -18.60
CA MET A 50 4.22 -20.21 -19.91
C MET A 50 5.28 -19.95 -20.97
N ASN A 51 6.51 -19.63 -20.57
CA ASN A 51 7.61 -19.22 -21.46
C ASN A 51 8.93 -19.99 -21.14
N PRO A 52 8.97 -21.33 -21.31
CA PRO A 52 10.08 -22.15 -20.83
C PRO A 52 11.42 -21.89 -21.52
N TYR A 53 11.43 -21.15 -22.62
CA TYR A 53 12.64 -20.85 -23.41
C TYR A 53 13.15 -19.40 -23.26
N GLN A 54 12.54 -18.60 -22.37
CA GLN A 54 12.93 -17.20 -22.15
C GLN A 54 13.39 -16.99 -20.71
N SER A 55 14.46 -16.20 -20.50
CA SER A 55 14.88 -15.82 -19.14
C SER A 55 13.95 -14.79 -18.54
N ALA A 56 13.59 -14.95 -17.28
CA ALA A 56 12.67 -14.08 -16.56
C ALA A 56 13.17 -12.64 -16.38
N GLU A 57 14.48 -12.41 -16.47
CA GLU A 57 15.13 -11.12 -16.25
C GLU A 57 14.70 -10.01 -17.22
N ASN A 58 14.20 -10.35 -18.40
CA ASN A 58 13.83 -9.38 -19.44
C ASN A 58 12.33 -9.17 -19.62
N VAL A 59 11.48 -9.71 -18.75
CA VAL A 59 10.05 -9.84 -19.04
C VAL A 59 9.15 -9.12 -18.08
N LEU A 60 9.55 -8.95 -16.82
CA LEU A 60 8.77 -8.14 -15.90
C LEU A 60 9.12 -6.67 -16.08
N SER A 61 8.10 -5.88 -16.40
CA SER A 61 8.24 -4.43 -16.51
C SER A 61 8.54 -3.81 -15.14
N ALA A 62 9.05 -2.58 -15.12
CA ALA A 62 9.20 -1.81 -13.88
C ALA A 62 7.90 -1.69 -13.09
N ASP A 63 6.75 -1.78 -13.78
CA ASP A 63 5.42 -1.72 -13.19
C ASP A 63 5.06 -3.00 -12.43
N ASP A 64 5.55 -4.17 -12.86
CA ASP A 64 5.31 -5.45 -12.19
C ASP A 64 6.05 -5.59 -10.85
N SER A 65 7.13 -4.83 -10.66
CA SER A 65 7.88 -4.78 -9.40
C SER A 65 7.31 -3.77 -8.39
N LEU A 66 6.34 -2.95 -8.81
CA LEU A 66 5.75 -1.89 -7.98
C LEU A 66 4.57 -2.43 -7.17
N PHE A 67 4.63 -2.24 -5.86
CA PHE A 67 3.62 -2.71 -4.93
C PHE A 67 3.04 -1.57 -4.11
N VAL A 68 1.77 -1.72 -3.76
CA VAL A 68 1.09 -0.86 -2.80
C VAL A 68 0.62 -1.69 -1.60
N TYR A 69 0.98 -1.24 -0.40
CA TYR A 69 0.38 -1.70 0.85
C TYR A 69 -0.69 -0.71 1.27
N ILE A 70 -1.88 -1.20 1.53
CA ILE A 70 -3.07 -0.42 1.90
C ILE A 70 -3.53 -0.83 3.28
N LYS A 71 -3.67 0.14 4.19
CA LYS A 71 -4.22 -0.04 5.53
C LYS A 71 -5.48 0.78 5.70
N ASN A 72 -6.61 0.12 5.94
CA ASN A 72 -7.85 0.83 6.27
C ASN A 72 -7.77 1.34 7.71
N ALA A 73 -7.83 2.67 7.90
CA ALA A 73 -7.63 3.31 9.19
C ALA A 73 -8.87 3.28 10.09
N TYR A 74 -10.07 3.14 9.52
CA TYR A 74 -11.35 3.23 10.26
C TYR A 74 -12.06 1.88 10.44
N SER A 75 -11.56 0.81 9.86
CA SER A 75 -12.13 -0.52 10.08
C SER A 75 -11.76 -1.04 11.46
N LYS A 76 -12.74 -1.58 12.21
CA LYS A 76 -12.51 -2.25 13.51
C LYS A 76 -11.63 -3.50 13.42
N GLY A 77 -11.35 -4.00 12.22
CA GLY A 77 -10.37 -5.04 11.92
C GLY A 77 -9.10 -4.42 11.32
N LYS A 78 -7.94 -5.03 11.57
CA LYS A 78 -6.69 -4.67 10.90
C LYS A 78 -6.73 -5.16 9.45
N HIS A 79 -7.56 -4.53 8.61
CA HIS A 79 -7.60 -4.85 7.19
C HIS A 79 -6.39 -4.22 6.52
N GLN A 80 -5.47 -5.08 6.16
CA GLN A 80 -4.21 -4.75 5.49
C GLN A 80 -4.17 -5.56 4.19
N TYR A 81 -3.80 -4.88 3.11
CA TYR A 81 -3.78 -5.48 1.79
C TYR A 81 -2.45 -5.14 1.10
N VAL A 82 -1.95 -6.05 0.30
CA VAL A 82 -0.78 -5.86 -0.55
C VAL A 82 -1.17 -6.21 -1.97
N PHE A 83 -0.92 -5.31 -2.91
CA PHE A 83 -1.23 -5.53 -4.32
C PHE A 83 -0.02 -5.15 -5.19
N CYS A 84 0.18 -5.90 -6.27
CA CYS A 84 1.02 -5.48 -7.38
C CYS A 84 0.26 -4.43 -8.19
N VAL A 85 0.84 -3.25 -8.38
CA VAL A 85 0.16 -2.13 -9.03
C VAL A 85 0.09 -2.33 -10.56
N GLY A 86 1.02 -3.09 -11.13
CA GLY A 86 0.97 -3.48 -12.55
C GLY A 86 -0.27 -4.29 -12.93
N ASP A 87 -0.92 -4.98 -11.96
CA ASP A 87 -2.13 -5.76 -12.21
C ASP A 87 -3.43 -4.91 -12.21
N LYS A 88 -3.33 -3.61 -11.99
CA LYS A 88 -4.47 -2.68 -11.83
C LYS A 88 -5.38 -3.08 -10.65
N VAL A 89 -5.44 -2.25 -9.63
CA VAL A 89 -6.17 -2.51 -8.38
C VAL A 89 -7.45 -1.69 -8.36
N TYR A 90 -8.57 -2.31 -8.68
CA TYR A 90 -9.89 -1.67 -8.59
C TYR A 90 -10.38 -1.66 -7.15
N ILE A 91 -10.90 -0.52 -6.73
CA ILE A 91 -11.43 -0.28 -5.38
C ILE A 91 -12.88 0.22 -5.52
N GLY A 92 -13.78 -0.38 -4.76
CA GLY A 92 -15.18 0.02 -4.78
C GLY A 92 -16.04 -0.78 -3.81
N ARG A 93 -17.35 -0.51 -3.80
CA ARG A 93 -18.33 -1.21 -2.98
C ARG A 93 -18.80 -2.52 -3.61
N GLY A 94 -18.76 -2.62 -4.93
CA GLY A 94 -19.20 -3.81 -5.66
C GLY A 94 -18.32 -5.02 -5.34
N ARG A 95 -18.94 -6.19 -5.22
CA ARG A 95 -18.23 -7.46 -4.96
C ARG A 95 -17.61 -8.08 -6.20
N GLN A 96 -18.10 -7.70 -7.35
CA GLN A 96 -17.56 -8.16 -8.64
C GLN A 96 -16.55 -7.13 -9.13
N ASP A 97 -15.47 -7.59 -9.71
CA ASP A 97 -14.44 -6.79 -10.39
C ASP A 97 -13.58 -5.85 -9.50
N ASN A 98 -13.79 -5.77 -8.19
CA ASN A 98 -12.91 -5.01 -7.30
C ASN A 98 -11.96 -5.94 -6.53
N GLN A 99 -10.67 -5.61 -6.51
CA GLN A 99 -9.67 -6.29 -5.70
C GLN A 99 -9.77 -5.85 -4.23
N LEU A 100 -10.17 -4.60 -3.99
CA LEU A 100 -10.44 -4.07 -2.66
C LEU A 100 -11.90 -3.65 -2.54
N ILE A 101 -12.64 -4.37 -1.70
CA ILE A 101 -14.07 -4.13 -1.46
C ILE A 101 -14.23 -3.33 -0.17
N LEU A 102 -14.92 -2.18 -0.27
CA LEU A 102 -15.24 -1.32 0.86
C LEU A 102 -16.76 -1.34 1.11
N SER A 103 -17.16 -1.85 2.27
CA SER A 103 -18.58 -1.92 2.68
C SER A 103 -19.09 -0.56 3.19
N ASP A 104 -18.93 0.49 2.37
CA ASP A 104 -19.30 1.86 2.67
C ASP A 104 -20.34 2.32 1.63
N PRO A 105 -21.56 2.72 2.02
CA PRO A 105 -22.61 3.14 1.09
C PRO A 105 -22.27 4.39 0.30
N LEU A 106 -21.33 5.22 0.76
CA LEU A 106 -20.85 6.41 0.07
C LEU A 106 -19.78 6.10 -0.99
N VAL A 107 -19.30 4.85 -1.06
CA VAL A 107 -18.37 4.38 -2.07
C VAL A 107 -19.15 3.82 -3.25
N SER A 108 -18.83 4.24 -4.47
CA SER A 108 -19.42 3.73 -5.71
C SER A 108 -19.09 2.25 -5.92
N GLU A 109 -19.87 1.53 -6.73
CA GLU A 109 -19.60 0.10 -7.03
C GLU A 109 -18.21 -0.11 -7.62
N LYS A 110 -17.84 0.70 -8.61
CA LYS A 110 -16.45 0.89 -9.08
C LYS A 110 -16.11 2.35 -8.78
N HIS A 111 -15.20 2.60 -7.85
CA HIS A 111 -14.95 3.95 -7.35
C HIS A 111 -13.67 4.52 -7.94
N CYS A 112 -12.57 3.83 -7.74
CA CYS A 112 -11.28 4.25 -8.26
C CYS A 112 -10.40 3.05 -8.65
N LEU A 113 -9.32 3.34 -9.35
CA LEU A 113 -8.35 2.40 -9.85
C LEU A 113 -6.94 2.86 -9.46
N ILE A 114 -6.16 2.01 -8.81
CA ILE A 114 -4.72 2.19 -8.65
C ILE A 114 -4.02 1.37 -9.74
N TYR A 115 -3.11 2.01 -10.47
CA TYR A 115 -2.37 1.38 -11.57
C TYR A 115 -0.94 1.90 -11.61
N ALA A 116 -0.08 1.19 -12.32
CA ALA A 116 1.29 1.64 -12.58
C ALA A 116 1.38 2.23 -13.99
N GLU A 117 2.15 3.31 -14.11
CA GLU A 117 2.48 3.93 -15.37
C GLU A 117 3.93 4.42 -15.32
N ASN A 118 4.78 3.86 -16.19
CA ASN A 118 6.22 4.18 -16.25
C ASN A 118 6.95 4.03 -14.90
N GLY A 119 6.63 3.00 -14.13
CA GLY A 119 7.26 2.69 -12.84
C GLY A 119 6.83 3.58 -11.67
N VAL A 120 5.75 4.36 -11.83
CA VAL A 120 5.12 5.13 -10.75
C VAL A 120 3.68 4.67 -10.51
N ALA A 121 3.23 4.72 -9.26
CA ALA A 121 1.86 4.40 -8.90
C ALA A 121 0.96 5.61 -9.16
N CYS A 122 -0.14 5.39 -9.85
CA CYS A 122 -1.16 6.39 -10.14
C CYS A 122 -2.52 5.93 -9.59
N ILE A 123 -3.39 6.88 -9.29
CA ILE A 123 -4.79 6.63 -8.98
C ILE A 123 -5.68 7.40 -9.95
N TYR A 124 -6.75 6.76 -10.41
CA TYR A 124 -7.77 7.36 -11.27
C TYR A 124 -9.16 7.20 -10.63
N ASP A 125 -9.89 8.30 -10.51
CA ASP A 125 -11.29 8.26 -10.07
C ASP A 125 -12.17 7.85 -11.23
N LEU A 126 -12.97 6.80 -11.07
CA LEU A 126 -13.82 6.22 -12.12
C LEU A 126 -15.18 6.94 -12.25
N ASN A 127 -15.18 8.27 -12.20
CA ASN A 127 -16.38 9.11 -12.13
C ASN A 127 -17.27 8.69 -10.95
N SER A 128 -16.67 8.54 -9.78
CA SER A 128 -17.39 8.15 -8.58
C SER A 128 -18.39 9.24 -8.13
N GLY A 129 -19.46 8.84 -7.44
CA GLY A 129 -20.53 9.77 -7.04
C GLY A 129 -20.07 10.84 -6.05
N ASN A 130 -19.08 10.55 -5.20
CA ASN A 130 -18.60 11.45 -4.16
C ASN A 130 -17.14 11.92 -4.37
N GLY A 131 -16.50 11.47 -5.45
CA GLY A 131 -15.10 11.76 -5.73
C GLY A 131 -14.12 11.02 -4.83
N THR A 132 -12.87 11.00 -5.24
CA THR A 132 -11.73 10.42 -4.52
C THR A 132 -10.87 11.54 -3.96
N VAL A 133 -10.71 11.63 -2.63
CA VAL A 133 -9.88 12.67 -2.00
C VAL A 133 -8.52 12.10 -1.65
N ILE A 134 -7.45 12.81 -2.06
CA ILE A 134 -6.06 12.48 -1.74
C ILE A 134 -5.52 13.52 -0.75
N LYS A 135 -4.89 13.05 0.33
CA LYS A 135 -4.21 13.89 1.32
C LYS A 135 -2.74 13.51 1.43
N ARG A 136 -1.86 14.50 1.38
CA ARG A 136 -0.41 14.41 1.53
C ARG A 136 0.03 15.02 2.84
N GLY A 137 0.33 14.16 3.81
CA GLY A 137 0.74 14.62 5.13
C GLY A 137 -0.39 14.97 6.10
N ARG A 138 0.00 15.30 7.33
CA ARG A 138 -0.92 15.40 8.47
C ARG A 138 -1.84 16.62 8.42
N PHE A 139 -1.38 17.72 7.83
CA PHE A 139 -2.08 19.02 7.84
C PHE A 139 -2.63 19.40 6.47
N ASP A 140 -2.50 18.50 5.47
CA ASP A 140 -3.01 18.73 4.14
C ASP A 140 -4.55 18.67 4.14
N LYS A 141 -5.18 19.67 3.53
CA LYS A 141 -6.64 19.68 3.32
C LYS A 141 -7.06 18.60 2.33
N GLY A 142 -6.14 18.18 1.47
CA GLY A 142 -6.38 17.26 0.38
C GLY A 142 -6.98 17.94 -0.84
N PHE A 143 -6.95 17.21 -1.94
CA PHE A 143 -7.60 17.59 -3.19
C PHE A 143 -8.47 16.44 -3.69
N MET A 144 -9.52 16.77 -4.41
CA MET A 144 -10.50 15.82 -4.90
C MET A 144 -10.22 15.49 -6.37
N LEU A 145 -10.22 14.21 -6.68
CA LEU A 145 -10.32 13.70 -8.03
C LEU A 145 -11.78 13.42 -8.35
N ASN A 146 -12.21 13.81 -9.54
CA ASN A 146 -13.53 13.52 -10.09
C ASN A 146 -13.36 13.23 -11.58
N GLY A 147 -13.34 11.95 -11.94
CA GLY A 147 -13.02 11.50 -13.31
C GLY A 147 -11.62 11.89 -13.76
N SER A 148 -10.67 12.04 -12.86
CA SER A 148 -9.29 12.44 -13.13
C SER A 148 -8.29 11.57 -12.39
N SER A 149 -7.02 11.68 -12.75
CA SER A 149 -5.93 10.91 -12.14
C SER A 149 -4.88 11.80 -11.51
N CYS A 150 -4.11 11.21 -10.58
CA CYS A 150 -2.86 11.79 -10.09
C CYS A 150 -1.85 10.70 -9.77
N VAL A 151 -0.58 11.08 -9.68
CA VAL A 151 0.48 10.23 -9.13
C VAL A 151 0.27 10.11 -7.61
N LEU A 152 0.36 8.89 -7.11
CA LEU A 152 0.38 8.60 -5.67
C LEU A 152 1.79 8.73 -5.12
N GLU A 153 1.89 9.29 -3.93
CA GLU A 153 3.14 9.38 -3.17
C GLU A 153 3.11 8.43 -1.95
N ASP A 154 4.29 8.06 -1.48
CA ASP A 154 4.37 7.24 -0.27
C ASP A 154 3.79 7.99 0.93
N ASN A 155 2.99 7.29 1.75
CA ASN A 155 2.21 7.81 2.86
C ASN A 155 1.00 8.69 2.50
N ASP A 156 0.61 8.77 1.24
CA ASP A 156 -0.67 9.38 0.88
C ASP A 156 -1.83 8.68 1.60
N VAL A 157 -2.89 9.44 1.83
CA VAL A 157 -4.14 8.96 2.39
C VAL A 157 -5.24 9.15 1.37
N ILE A 158 -5.86 8.05 0.94
CA ILE A 158 -7.00 8.04 0.03
C ILE A 158 -8.28 8.01 0.88
N ILE A 159 -9.19 8.95 0.66
CA ILE A 159 -10.49 9.00 1.32
C ILE A 159 -11.57 8.74 0.28
N LEU A 160 -12.38 7.72 0.52
CA LEU A 160 -13.50 7.27 -0.30
C LEU A 160 -14.74 7.18 0.61
N GLY A 161 -15.67 8.12 0.49
CA GLY A 161 -16.77 8.23 1.43
C GLY A 161 -16.29 8.40 2.88
N GLN A 162 -16.62 7.45 3.75
CA GLN A 162 -16.14 7.39 5.14
C GLN A 162 -14.88 6.53 5.30
N SER A 163 -14.46 5.84 4.26
CA SER A 163 -13.29 4.96 4.28
C SER A 163 -12.01 5.77 4.13
N CYS A 164 -11.01 5.48 4.96
CA CYS A 164 -9.71 6.15 4.95
C CYS A 164 -8.61 5.11 4.79
N LEU A 165 -7.95 5.14 3.65
CA LEU A 165 -6.92 4.20 3.23
C LEU A 165 -5.55 4.87 3.30
N LYS A 166 -4.71 4.44 4.22
CA LYS A 166 -3.28 4.82 4.23
C LYS A 166 -2.51 3.91 3.32
N ILE A 167 -1.65 4.46 2.48
CA ILE A 167 -0.87 3.70 1.53
C ILE A 167 0.63 3.82 1.79
N LYS A 168 1.33 2.75 1.42
CA LYS A 168 2.78 2.68 1.28
C LYS A 168 3.10 2.15 -0.09
N ILE A 169 4.01 2.80 -0.79
CA ILE A 169 4.46 2.40 -2.12
C ILE A 169 5.90 1.93 -2.02
N PHE A 170 6.20 0.77 -2.58
CA PHE A 170 7.54 0.19 -2.55
C PHE A 170 7.79 -0.71 -3.75
N LYS A 171 9.06 -0.93 -4.07
CA LYS A 171 9.48 -1.88 -5.11
C LYS A 171 9.99 -3.16 -4.48
N VAL A 172 9.76 -4.27 -5.17
CA VAL A 172 10.38 -5.57 -4.88
C VAL A 172 11.44 -5.81 -5.92
N GLU A 173 12.69 -5.95 -5.48
CA GLU A 173 13.83 -6.24 -6.35
C GLU A 173 13.98 -7.75 -6.54
N ALA A 174 14.36 -8.17 -7.73
CA ALA A 174 14.54 -9.59 -8.08
C ALA A 174 15.66 -10.25 -7.26
N ASP A 175 16.63 -9.47 -6.81
CA ASP A 175 17.82 -9.95 -6.05
C ASP A 175 17.47 -10.60 -4.70
N LEU A 176 16.25 -10.39 -4.19
CA LEU A 176 15.77 -11.03 -2.96
C LEU A 176 15.61 -12.56 -3.08
N PHE A 177 15.72 -13.12 -4.29
CA PHE A 177 15.50 -14.54 -4.56
C PHE A 177 16.79 -15.33 -4.81
N ASP A 178 17.93 -14.66 -4.90
CA ASP A 178 19.24 -15.31 -5.20
C ASP A 178 20.02 -15.72 -3.92
N GLN A 179 19.41 -15.62 -2.75
CA GLN A 179 19.98 -16.16 -1.53
C GLN A 179 19.58 -17.64 -1.38
N ARG A 180 20.33 -18.50 -2.09
CA ARG A 180 20.46 -19.93 -1.78
C ARG A 180 21.73 -20.21 -1.03
#